data_c4c0d64005a0f49127512e66c9b8cd52
#
_entry.id   c4c0d64005a0f49127512e66c9b8cd52
#
_cell.length_a   1.000
_cell.length_b   1.000
_cell.length_c   1.000
_cell.angle_alpha   90.00
_cell.angle_beta   90.00
_cell.angle_gamma   90.00
#
_symmetry.space_group_name_H-M   'P 1'
#
loop_
_entity.id
_entity.type
_entity.pdbx_description
1 polymer ?
#
loop_
_entity_poly.entity_id
_entity_poly.type
_entity_poly.pdbx_seq_one_letter_code
_entity_poly.pdbx_strand_id
1 'polypeptide(L)'
;VSSLFAVTLAEVFSTARIGRCASHQDLADTPIPLQIRIPVLPCRGGPAIAHRIFEPLGWQVVADPIDLDEAFPQWGASRYVDLTLAGTVRLADALTQLHVLLPVLDESKHYWQGPDEVDKLLRSGGDWLAGHPEAELITRRYLSRTGYTRVALERLAELGDDAEVRATFPGAE
;
A
#
# COMPACT_ATOMS: atom_id res chain seq x y z
N VAL A 1 -7.67 9.48 10.50
CA VAL A 1 -7.17 8.40 11.39
C VAL A 1 -6.12 7.57 10.67
N SER A 2 -6.37 7.06 9.46
CA SER A 2 -5.44 6.21 8.69
C SER A 2 -4.11 6.89 8.37
N SER A 3 -4.13 8.18 8.04
CA SER A 3 -2.91 8.94 7.79
C SER A 3 -2.03 9.06 9.04
N LEU A 4 -2.63 9.28 10.21
CA LEU A 4 -1.89 9.33 11.48
C LEU A 4 -1.30 7.95 11.81
N PHE A 5 -2.08 6.89 11.62
CA PHE A 5 -1.59 5.52 11.80
C PHE A 5 -0.41 5.21 10.87
N ALA A 6 -0.50 5.56 9.59
CA ALA A 6 0.57 5.37 8.62
C ALA A 6 1.86 6.13 9.00
N VAL A 7 1.73 7.36 9.51
CA VAL A 7 2.88 8.14 10.01
C VAL A 7 3.51 7.45 11.22
N THR A 8 2.71 7.07 12.22
CA THR A 8 3.20 6.38 13.42
C THR A 8 3.87 5.05 13.07
N LEU A 9 3.28 4.27 12.15
CA LEU A 9 3.88 3.04 11.66
C LEU A 9 5.24 3.29 11.00
N ALA A 10 5.36 4.35 10.20
CA ALA A 10 6.61 4.73 9.55
C ALA A 10 7.69 5.19 10.56
N GLU A 11 7.31 5.84 11.64
CA GLU A 11 8.22 6.27 12.71
C GLU A 11 8.70 5.08 13.54
N VAL A 12 7.77 4.26 14.05
CA VAL A 12 8.07 3.10 14.90
C VAL A 12 8.93 2.07 14.15
N PHE A 13 8.60 1.79 12.89
CA PHE A 13 9.29 0.79 12.07
C PHE A 13 10.26 1.40 11.04
N SER A 14 10.85 2.54 11.35
CA SER A 14 11.69 3.31 10.41
C SER A 14 12.83 2.48 9.79
N THR A 15 13.56 1.71 10.58
CA THR A 15 14.65 0.81 10.11
C THR A 15 14.13 -0.43 9.40
N ALA A 16 13.09 -1.07 9.96
CA ALA A 16 12.49 -2.26 9.34
C ALA A 16 11.86 -1.94 7.98
N ARG A 17 11.23 -0.77 7.83
CA ARG A 17 10.63 -0.31 6.60
C ARG A 17 11.64 -0.11 5.45
N ILE A 18 12.87 0.24 5.77
CA ILE A 18 13.95 0.34 4.77
C ILE A 18 14.75 -0.96 4.62
N GLY A 19 14.29 -2.05 5.23
CA GLY A 19 14.89 -3.38 5.12
C GLY A 19 16.26 -3.49 5.80
N ARG A 20 16.54 -2.69 6.84
CA ARG A 20 17.81 -2.72 7.54
C ARG A 20 17.70 -3.37 8.92
N CYS A 21 18.62 -4.29 9.20
CA CYS A 21 18.81 -4.88 10.52
C CYS A 21 20.30 -5.07 10.79
N ALA A 22 20.85 -4.34 11.76
CA ALA A 22 22.30 -4.35 12.03
C ALA A 22 22.85 -5.72 12.44
N SER A 23 22.04 -6.55 13.11
CA SER A 23 22.47 -7.85 13.65
C SER A 23 22.02 -9.06 12.82
N HIS A 24 20.98 -8.91 12.00
CA HIS A 24 20.34 -10.02 11.25
C HIS A 24 19.84 -9.57 9.88
N GLN A 25 20.73 -9.04 9.04
CA GLN A 25 20.37 -8.55 7.72
C GLN A 25 19.79 -9.65 6.83
N ASP A 26 20.34 -10.85 6.88
CA ASP A 26 19.86 -12.00 6.11
C ASP A 26 18.38 -12.31 6.42
N LEU A 27 17.97 -12.17 7.69
CA LEU A 27 16.57 -12.33 8.08
C LEU A 27 15.70 -11.19 7.58
N ALA A 28 16.20 -9.96 7.60
CA ALA A 28 15.48 -8.79 7.08
C ALA A 28 15.23 -8.89 5.56
N ASP A 29 16.12 -9.56 4.84
CA ASP A 29 16.02 -9.79 3.40
C ASP A 29 15.18 -11.02 3.03
N THR A 30 14.83 -11.85 4.01
CA THR A 30 14.09 -13.08 3.80
C THR A 30 12.57 -12.86 3.94
N PRO A 31 11.74 -13.35 2.98
CA PRO A 31 10.29 -13.39 3.15
C PRO A 31 9.89 -14.29 4.32
N ILE A 32 9.02 -13.81 5.17
CA ILE A 32 8.51 -14.55 6.34
C ILE A 32 6.98 -14.61 6.32
N PRO A 33 6.36 -15.65 6.93
CA PRO A 33 4.91 -15.71 7.11
C PRO A 33 4.46 -14.55 8.01
N LEU A 34 3.56 -13.72 7.49
CA LEU A 34 2.97 -12.59 8.21
C LEU A 34 1.46 -12.71 8.22
N GLN A 35 0.85 -12.33 9.34
CA GLN A 35 -0.57 -12.08 9.44
C GLN A 35 -0.79 -10.69 10.06
N ILE A 36 -1.56 -9.86 9.36
CA ILE A 36 -1.83 -8.48 9.75
C ILE A 36 -3.34 -8.33 9.84
N ARG A 37 -3.85 -7.85 10.97
CA ARG A 37 -5.27 -7.56 11.14
C ARG A 37 -5.48 -6.09 11.52
N ILE A 38 -6.42 -5.45 10.85
CA ILE A 38 -6.84 -4.08 11.13
C ILE A 38 -8.37 -4.11 11.31
N PRO A 39 -8.86 -4.15 12.56
CA PRO A 39 -10.26 -4.49 12.86
C PRO A 39 -11.27 -3.42 12.47
N VAL A 40 -10.86 -2.16 12.28
CA VAL A 40 -11.75 -1.07 11.87
C VAL A 40 -11.00 -0.15 10.90
N LEU A 41 -11.00 -0.53 9.64
CA LEU A 41 -10.30 0.20 8.57
C LEU A 41 -11.31 0.92 7.69
N PRO A 42 -11.21 2.25 7.51
CA PRO A 42 -11.97 2.94 6.48
C PRO A 42 -11.64 2.36 5.10
N CYS A 43 -12.64 1.91 4.37
CA CYS A 43 -12.46 1.29 3.06
C CYS A 43 -13.48 1.86 2.07
N ARG A 44 -13.14 2.97 1.43
CA ARG A 44 -14.02 3.62 0.47
C ARG A 44 -14.11 2.79 -0.83
N GLY A 45 -15.31 2.36 -1.14
CA GLY A 45 -15.61 1.44 -2.23
C GLY A 45 -15.77 -0.02 -1.76
N GLY A 46 -15.73 -0.25 -0.44
CA GLY A 46 -16.03 -1.54 0.19
C GLY A 46 -14.93 -2.59 0.06
N PRO A 47 -15.20 -3.82 0.50
CA PRO A 47 -14.22 -4.92 0.54
C PRO A 47 -13.52 -5.21 -0.79
N ALA A 48 -14.23 -5.07 -1.91
CA ALA A 48 -13.68 -5.35 -3.24
C ALA A 48 -12.44 -4.53 -3.58
N ILE A 49 -12.33 -3.29 -3.08
CA ILE A 49 -11.14 -2.47 -3.29
C ILE A 49 -9.94 -3.03 -2.52
N ALA A 50 -10.13 -3.52 -1.29
CA ALA A 50 -9.07 -4.15 -0.53
C ALA A 50 -8.50 -5.37 -1.27
N HIS A 51 -9.36 -6.23 -1.81
CA HIS A 51 -8.93 -7.36 -2.64
C HIS A 51 -8.12 -6.90 -3.86
N ARG A 52 -8.63 -5.95 -4.63
CA ARG A 52 -7.97 -5.46 -5.85
C ARG A 52 -6.57 -4.89 -5.61
N ILE A 53 -6.32 -4.26 -4.46
CA ILE A 53 -5.03 -3.61 -4.19
C ILE A 53 -4.04 -4.47 -3.41
N PHE A 54 -4.49 -5.48 -2.66
CA PHE A 54 -3.59 -6.33 -1.87
C PHE A 54 -3.31 -7.70 -2.50
N GLU A 55 -4.28 -8.33 -3.17
CA GLU A 55 -4.08 -9.66 -3.78
C GLU A 55 -2.96 -9.69 -4.84
N PRO A 56 -2.81 -8.67 -5.73
CA PRO A 56 -1.71 -8.66 -6.69
C PRO A 56 -0.32 -8.59 -6.06
N LEU A 57 -0.23 -8.19 -4.80
CA LEU A 57 1.02 -8.14 -4.03
C LEU A 57 1.32 -9.45 -3.28
N GLY A 58 0.51 -10.50 -3.51
CA GLY A 58 0.71 -11.83 -2.92
C GLY A 58 0.02 -12.04 -1.57
N TRP A 59 -0.87 -11.13 -1.16
CA TRP A 59 -1.65 -11.29 0.06
C TRP A 59 -2.91 -12.15 -0.17
N GLN A 60 -3.19 -13.04 0.76
CA GLN A 60 -4.52 -13.56 0.98
C GLN A 60 -5.31 -12.53 1.78
N VAL A 61 -6.42 -12.08 1.23
CA VAL A 61 -7.20 -10.96 1.77
C VAL A 61 -8.53 -11.45 2.31
N VAL A 62 -8.83 -11.10 3.55
CA VAL A 62 -10.17 -11.19 4.11
C VAL A 62 -10.58 -9.77 4.52
N ALA A 63 -11.67 -9.28 3.97
CA ALA A 63 -12.18 -7.94 4.22
C ALA A 63 -13.67 -8.03 4.55
N ASP A 64 -13.99 -8.16 5.82
CA ASP A 64 -15.36 -8.31 6.29
C ASP A 64 -15.99 -6.93 6.48
N PRO A 65 -17.13 -6.64 5.84
CA PRO A 65 -17.83 -5.38 6.03
C PRO A 65 -18.36 -5.30 7.47
N ILE A 66 -18.30 -4.11 8.05
CA ILE A 66 -18.86 -3.83 9.37
C ILE A 66 -20.20 -3.13 9.17
N ASP A 67 -21.26 -3.65 9.78
CA ASP A 67 -22.59 -3.05 9.72
C ASP A 67 -22.59 -1.62 10.28
N LEU A 68 -23.42 -0.77 9.71
CA LEU A 68 -23.60 0.59 10.21
C LEU A 68 -24.14 0.59 11.65
N ASP A 69 -25.07 -0.31 11.92
CA ASP A 69 -25.63 -0.60 13.25
C ASP A 69 -26.08 -2.06 13.31
N GLU A 70 -25.52 -2.83 14.23
CA GLU A 70 -25.86 -4.26 14.41
C GLU A 70 -27.34 -4.48 14.77
N ALA A 71 -27.98 -3.53 15.45
CA ALA A 71 -29.40 -3.60 15.79
C ALA A 71 -30.32 -3.31 14.59
N PHE A 72 -29.80 -2.71 13.53
CA PHE A 72 -30.53 -2.31 12.33
C PHE A 72 -29.83 -2.77 11.05
N PRO A 73 -29.72 -4.08 10.77
CA PRO A 73 -29.00 -4.62 9.60
C PRO A 73 -29.51 -4.09 8.26
N GLN A 74 -30.77 -3.66 8.20
CA GLN A 74 -31.38 -3.04 7.00
C GLN A 74 -30.73 -1.69 6.61
N TRP A 75 -29.98 -1.08 7.50
CA TRP A 75 -29.20 0.14 7.17
C TRP A 75 -27.93 -0.16 6.36
N GLY A 76 -27.59 -1.45 6.26
CA GLY A 76 -26.47 -1.91 5.45
C GLY A 76 -25.11 -1.71 6.12
N ALA A 77 -24.06 -1.94 5.33
CA ALA A 77 -22.69 -1.84 5.80
C ALA A 77 -22.23 -0.39 5.96
N SER A 78 -21.39 -0.18 6.96
CA SER A 78 -20.66 1.07 7.16
C SER A 78 -19.54 1.22 6.10
N ARG A 79 -18.79 2.32 6.18
CA ARG A 79 -17.59 2.52 5.36
C ARG A 79 -16.35 1.78 5.89
N TYR A 80 -16.49 0.99 6.92
CA TYR A 80 -15.38 0.30 7.58
C TYR A 80 -15.41 -1.20 7.29
N VAL A 81 -14.23 -1.80 7.30
CA VAL A 81 -14.02 -3.24 7.18
C VAL A 81 -13.11 -3.75 8.30
N ASP A 82 -13.27 -5.01 8.69
CA ASP A 82 -12.26 -5.76 9.42
C ASP A 82 -11.35 -6.41 8.37
N LEU A 83 -10.13 -5.90 8.24
CA LEU A 83 -9.17 -6.37 7.24
C LEU A 83 -8.19 -7.34 7.87
N THR A 84 -8.05 -8.52 7.29
CA THR A 84 -6.96 -9.46 7.57
C THR A 84 -6.18 -9.76 6.28
N LEU A 85 -4.86 -9.61 6.37
CA LEU A 85 -3.92 -9.94 5.32
C LEU A 85 -3.02 -11.07 5.82
N ALA A 86 -2.85 -12.14 5.03
CA ALA A 86 -1.92 -13.22 5.32
C ALA A 86 -1.04 -13.49 4.09
N GLY A 87 0.26 -13.68 4.29
CA GLY A 87 1.18 -13.92 3.17
C GLY A 87 2.61 -14.18 3.65
N THR A 88 3.44 -14.67 2.73
CA THR A 88 4.89 -14.83 2.95
C THR A 88 5.60 -13.75 2.15
N VAL A 89 6.00 -12.68 2.84
CA VAL A 89 6.58 -11.47 2.24
C VAL A 89 7.70 -10.93 3.12
N ARG A 90 8.58 -10.10 2.55
CA ARG A 90 9.58 -9.40 3.36
C ARG A 90 8.89 -8.37 4.24
N LEU A 91 9.35 -8.23 5.47
CA LEU A 91 8.78 -7.28 6.42
C LEU A 91 8.83 -5.83 5.89
N ALA A 92 9.91 -5.45 5.22
CA ALA A 92 10.05 -4.13 4.61
C ALA A 92 8.98 -3.86 3.55
N ASP A 93 8.72 -4.85 2.69
CA ASP A 93 7.70 -4.74 1.63
C ASP A 93 6.30 -4.63 2.25
N ALA A 94 5.98 -5.46 3.24
CA ALA A 94 4.72 -5.38 3.97
C ALA A 94 4.49 -3.98 4.58
N LEU A 95 5.51 -3.44 5.25
CA LEU A 95 5.43 -2.13 5.90
C LEU A 95 5.28 -0.97 4.90
N THR A 96 5.99 -1.02 3.77
CA THR A 96 5.86 0.01 2.72
C THR A 96 4.52 -0.07 2.00
N GLN A 97 4.02 -1.26 1.73
CA GLN A 97 2.68 -1.48 1.17
C GLN A 97 1.59 -0.93 2.09
N LEU A 98 1.63 -1.25 3.38
CA LEU A 98 0.68 -0.70 4.36
C LEU A 98 0.77 0.83 4.44
N HIS A 99 1.97 1.39 4.47
CA HIS A 99 2.18 2.84 4.54
C HIS A 99 1.52 3.59 3.38
N VAL A 100 1.57 3.02 2.17
CA VAL A 100 0.97 3.60 0.97
C VAL A 100 -0.52 3.27 0.89
N LEU A 101 -0.92 2.01 1.10
CA LEU A 101 -2.26 1.54 0.76
C LEU A 101 -3.33 1.85 1.82
N LEU A 102 -2.98 1.96 3.10
CA LEU A 102 -3.98 2.32 4.12
C LEU A 102 -4.59 3.73 3.89
N PRO A 103 -3.80 4.78 3.59
CA PRO A 103 -4.36 6.07 3.19
C PRO A 103 -5.16 6.02 1.88
N VAL A 104 -4.78 5.16 0.94
CA VAL A 104 -5.51 4.95 -0.33
C VAL A 104 -6.90 4.38 -0.10
N LEU A 105 -7.07 3.47 0.86
CA LEU A 105 -8.37 2.92 1.24
C LEU A 105 -9.28 3.96 1.91
N ASP A 106 -8.73 4.79 2.79
CA ASP A 106 -9.50 5.82 3.49
C ASP A 106 -9.97 6.95 2.54
N GLU A 107 -9.17 7.27 1.53
CA GLU A 107 -9.40 8.37 0.57
C GLU A 107 -9.77 9.71 1.25
N SER A 108 -9.51 9.84 2.56
CA SER A 108 -9.82 11.06 3.32
C SER A 108 -8.54 11.87 3.58
N LYS A 109 -7.99 12.47 2.53
CA LYS A 109 -6.84 13.37 2.65
C LYS A 109 -7.31 14.80 2.91
N HIS A 110 -6.99 15.29 4.11
CA HIS A 110 -7.25 16.66 4.54
C HIS A 110 -5.99 17.55 4.53
N TYR A 111 -4.85 17.04 4.04
CA TYR A 111 -3.59 17.78 4.08
C TYR A 111 -3.24 18.37 2.73
N TRP A 112 -2.58 19.52 2.76
CA TRP A 112 -1.96 20.08 1.57
C TRP A 112 -0.84 19.13 1.09
N GLN A 113 -0.89 18.73 -0.17
CA GLN A 113 0.12 17.93 -0.83
C GLN A 113 1.03 18.83 -1.65
N GLY A 114 2.34 18.74 -1.41
CA GLY A 114 3.38 19.39 -2.20
C GLY A 114 3.93 18.46 -3.29
N PRO A 115 4.83 18.95 -4.15
CA PRO A 115 5.51 18.15 -5.17
C PRO A 115 6.29 16.96 -4.60
N ASP A 116 6.76 17.06 -3.37
CA ASP A 116 7.49 16.04 -2.63
C ASP A 116 6.65 14.77 -2.31
N GLU A 117 5.32 14.83 -2.42
CA GLU A 117 4.46 13.66 -2.26
C GLU A 117 4.62 12.63 -3.39
N VAL A 118 4.93 13.09 -4.61
CA VAL A 118 5.27 12.20 -5.73
C VAL A 118 6.54 11.42 -5.39
N ASP A 119 7.58 12.10 -4.92
CA ASP A 119 8.84 11.47 -4.54
C ASP A 119 8.69 10.52 -3.36
N LYS A 120 7.81 10.83 -2.40
CA LYS A 120 7.49 9.93 -1.28
C LYS A 120 6.77 8.67 -1.76
N LEU A 121 5.80 8.80 -2.66
CA LEU A 121 5.10 7.67 -3.25
C LEU A 121 6.07 6.76 -4.01
N LEU A 122 6.92 7.31 -4.87
CA LEU A 122 7.89 6.56 -5.65
C LEU A 122 8.95 5.87 -4.78
N ARG A 123 9.44 6.53 -3.73
CA ARG A 123 10.37 5.91 -2.78
C ARG A 123 9.77 4.77 -1.97
N SER A 124 8.47 4.84 -1.66
CA SER A 124 7.81 3.84 -0.83
C SER A 124 7.15 2.72 -1.64
N GLY A 125 6.84 2.97 -2.90
CA GLY A 125 6.04 2.07 -3.70
C GLY A 125 6.58 1.80 -5.10
N GLY A 126 7.61 2.54 -5.58
CA GLY A 126 8.04 2.50 -6.96
C GLY A 126 8.27 1.08 -7.50
N ASP A 127 8.96 0.24 -6.75
CA ASP A 127 9.32 -1.11 -7.17
C ASP A 127 8.11 -2.03 -7.40
N TRP A 128 7.11 -2.00 -6.50
CA TRP A 128 5.93 -2.86 -6.61
C TRP A 128 4.76 -2.16 -7.31
N LEU A 129 4.68 -0.83 -7.21
CA LEU A 129 3.57 -0.05 -7.76
C LEU A 129 3.66 0.06 -9.29
N ALA A 130 4.85 0.11 -9.86
CA ALA A 130 5.05 0.18 -11.32
C ALA A 130 4.42 -1.01 -12.06
N GLY A 131 4.53 -2.21 -11.50
CA GLY A 131 3.91 -3.44 -12.03
C GLY A 131 2.49 -3.73 -11.54
N HIS A 132 1.91 -2.85 -10.71
CA HIS A 132 0.62 -3.13 -10.08
C HIS A 132 -0.56 -2.88 -11.02
N PRO A 133 -1.52 -3.82 -11.19
CA PRO A 133 -2.67 -3.63 -12.10
C PRO A 133 -3.55 -2.42 -11.74
N GLU A 134 -3.55 -2.01 -10.47
CA GLU A 134 -4.29 -0.84 -9.99
C GLU A 134 -3.39 0.39 -9.75
N ALA A 135 -2.23 0.47 -10.40
CA ALA A 135 -1.28 1.58 -10.20
C ALA A 135 -1.93 2.97 -10.38
N GLU A 136 -2.77 3.13 -11.40
CA GLU A 136 -3.49 4.38 -11.64
C GLU A 136 -4.46 4.74 -10.51
N LEU A 137 -5.27 3.76 -10.05
CA LEU A 137 -6.20 3.95 -8.95
C LEU A 137 -5.48 4.33 -7.65
N ILE A 138 -4.42 3.59 -7.31
CA ILE A 138 -3.61 3.81 -6.12
C ILE A 138 -2.97 5.20 -6.17
N THR A 139 -2.32 5.54 -7.28
CA THR A 139 -1.65 6.82 -7.48
C THR A 139 -2.64 7.99 -7.40
N ARG A 140 -3.79 7.89 -8.06
CA ARG A 140 -4.84 8.91 -8.01
C ARG A 140 -5.41 9.11 -6.61
N ARG A 141 -5.65 8.04 -5.86
CA ARG A 141 -6.14 8.13 -4.48
C ARG A 141 -5.08 8.60 -3.51
N TYR A 142 -3.82 8.25 -3.76
CA TYR A 142 -2.69 8.72 -2.96
C TYR A 142 -2.42 10.19 -3.19
N LEU A 143 -2.40 10.64 -4.46
CA LEU A 143 -2.17 12.02 -4.86
C LEU A 143 -3.51 12.67 -5.20
N SER A 144 -4.04 13.52 -4.35
CA SER A 144 -5.35 14.15 -4.54
C SER A 144 -5.41 15.18 -5.69
N ARG A 145 -4.28 15.51 -6.34
CA ARG A 145 -4.19 16.48 -7.44
C ARG A 145 -3.84 15.79 -8.75
N THR A 146 -4.67 15.99 -9.77
CA THR A 146 -4.52 15.39 -11.11
C THR A 146 -3.16 15.67 -11.76
N GLY A 147 -2.59 16.87 -11.54
CA GLY A 147 -1.27 17.22 -12.09
C GLY A 147 -0.14 16.35 -11.53
N TYR A 148 -0.15 16.06 -10.24
CA TYR A 148 0.84 15.19 -9.62
C TYR A 148 0.64 13.72 -9.97
N THR A 149 -0.62 13.29 -10.14
CA THR A 149 -0.96 11.93 -10.59
C THR A 149 -0.32 11.64 -11.95
N ARG A 150 -0.41 12.57 -12.91
CA ARG A 150 0.20 12.40 -14.23
C ARG A 150 1.71 12.25 -14.15
N VAL A 151 2.38 13.14 -13.43
CA VAL A 151 3.85 13.07 -13.23
C VAL A 151 4.27 11.76 -12.58
N ALA A 152 3.53 11.32 -11.57
CA ALA A 152 3.83 10.06 -10.89
C ALA A 152 3.66 8.85 -11.82
N LEU A 153 2.60 8.81 -12.63
CA LEU A 153 2.37 7.72 -13.57
C LEU A 153 3.41 7.68 -14.70
N GLU A 154 3.84 8.84 -15.21
CA GLU A 154 4.94 8.91 -16.18
C GLU A 154 6.23 8.30 -15.59
N ARG A 155 6.61 8.68 -14.38
CA ARG A 155 7.79 8.14 -13.69
C ARG A 155 7.67 6.66 -13.31
N LEU A 156 6.46 6.17 -13.00
CA LEU A 156 6.22 4.75 -12.75
C LEU A 156 6.35 3.91 -14.02
N ALA A 157 5.92 4.44 -15.16
CA ALA A 157 6.10 3.78 -16.45
C ALA A 157 7.60 3.62 -16.79
N GLU A 158 8.41 4.66 -16.59
CA GLU A 158 9.86 4.60 -16.76
C GLU A 158 10.49 3.50 -15.87
N LEU A 159 10.09 3.41 -14.60
CA LEU A 159 10.57 2.37 -13.69
C LEU A 159 10.13 0.96 -14.12
N GLY A 160 8.93 0.81 -14.66
CA GLY A 160 8.42 -0.45 -15.18
C GLY A 160 9.20 -0.91 -16.42
N ASP A 161 9.46 -0.02 -17.35
CA ASP A 161 10.24 -0.27 -18.55
C ASP A 161 11.69 -0.67 -18.21
N ASP A 162 12.33 0.03 -17.26
CA ASP A 162 13.67 -0.31 -16.77
C ASP A 162 13.72 -1.69 -16.11
N ALA A 163 12.69 -2.07 -15.36
CA ALA A 163 12.60 -3.39 -14.73
C ALA A 163 12.44 -4.51 -15.77
N GLU A 164 11.65 -4.29 -16.81
CA GLU A 164 11.46 -5.25 -17.92
C GLU A 164 12.76 -5.44 -18.74
N VAL A 165 13.48 -4.35 -19.01
CA VAL A 165 14.78 -4.40 -19.70
C VAL A 165 15.80 -5.19 -18.86
N ARG A 166 15.90 -4.95 -17.55
CA ARG A 166 16.80 -5.72 -16.68
C ARG A 166 16.42 -7.20 -16.59
N ALA A 167 15.15 -7.53 -16.58
CA ALA A 167 14.68 -8.92 -16.58
C ALA A 167 14.99 -9.65 -17.91
N THR A 168 14.97 -8.91 -19.04
CA THR A 168 15.21 -9.46 -20.37
C THR A 168 16.71 -9.59 -20.69
N PHE A 169 17.55 -8.72 -20.12
CA PHE A 169 19.02 -8.70 -20.35
C PHE A 169 19.77 -8.71 -19.00
N PRO A 170 19.75 -9.82 -18.23
CA PRO A 170 20.50 -9.92 -16.98
C PRO A 170 22.01 -9.93 -17.29
N GLY A 171 22.69 -8.81 -17.07
CA GLY A 171 24.13 -8.67 -17.27
C GLY A 171 24.59 -7.53 -18.19
N ALA A 172 23.71 -6.62 -18.58
CA ALA A 172 24.09 -5.38 -19.21
C ALA A 172 24.42 -4.34 -18.12
N GLU A 173 25.65 -4.42 -17.56
CA GLU A 173 26.31 -3.32 -16.85
C GLU A 173 27.32 -2.64 -17.78
#